data_dde3bf165781b019d6632b3a2077931f
#
_entry.id   dde3bf165781b019d6632b3a2077931f
#
_cell.length_a   1.000
_cell.length_b   1.000
_cell.length_c   1.000
_cell.angle_alpha   90.00
_cell.angle_beta   90.00
_cell.angle_gamma   90.00
#
_symmetry.space_group_name_H-M   'P 1'
#
loop_
_entity.id
_entity.type
_entity.pdbx_description
1 polymer ?
#
loop_
_entity_poly.entity_id
_entity_poly.type
_entity_poly.pdbx_seq_one_letter_code
_entity_poly.pdbx_strand_id
1 'polypeptide(L)'
;MQAMRLLAPGTPLALREVTLPPPGPHEVTLRVEACGVCRTDLHLLDDELPEIHCPLTLGHEIVGVVLERGSQVQRFAAGERVGVPWLASTCGVCRYCRAGQENLCTQARFTGYSRDGGYAQQVLADARYCLPLPAGPPAASLAPLLCAGLIGYRAYLKAGEGDNLGLYGFGAAAHLLAQVARHHGRRVFAFTRRGDRTAQEFARELGAEWAGGSDEPPPQTLDAAIIFAPVGALVPAALAAVRPGGRVVCAGIHMSDVPAFPYRLLWGERTVASVANLTRADGEQFLALAARLGLAAKVERFALADANLALGRLRAGELTGAAVLDMALPCGTVAGAGTPT
;
A
#
# COMPACT_ATOMS: atom_id res chain seq x y z
N MET A 1 -8.26 21.50 -13.87
CA MET A 1 -7.17 21.07 -12.96
C MET A 1 -6.18 20.21 -13.72
N GLN A 2 -4.93 20.15 -13.27
CA GLN A 2 -3.91 19.28 -13.87
C GLN A 2 -3.97 17.88 -13.31
N ALA A 3 -3.74 16.88 -14.18
CA ALA A 3 -3.63 15.46 -13.84
C ALA A 3 -2.62 14.75 -14.75
N MET A 4 -1.91 13.77 -14.19
CA MET A 4 -1.06 12.84 -14.94
C MET A 4 -1.92 11.65 -15.39
N ARG A 5 -2.14 11.53 -16.71
CA ARG A 5 -3.06 10.57 -17.32
C ARG A 5 -2.33 9.45 -18.03
N LEU A 6 -2.72 8.22 -17.79
CA LEU A 6 -2.41 7.08 -18.64
C LEU A 6 -3.36 7.11 -19.85
N LEU A 7 -2.83 7.38 -21.04
CA LEU A 7 -3.63 7.49 -22.26
C LEU A 7 -3.82 6.13 -22.94
N ALA A 8 -2.84 5.25 -22.80
CA ALA A 8 -2.88 3.85 -23.22
C ALA A 8 -1.90 3.05 -22.37
N PRO A 9 -2.18 1.78 -22.05
CA PRO A 9 -1.21 0.91 -21.38
C PRO A 9 0.14 0.85 -22.13
N GLY A 10 1.23 0.69 -21.39
CA GLY A 10 2.58 0.68 -21.96
C GLY A 10 3.15 2.04 -22.36
N THR A 11 2.40 3.13 -22.16
CA THR A 11 2.86 4.49 -22.50
C THR A 11 3.14 5.32 -21.24
N PRO A 12 4.11 6.26 -21.29
CA PRO A 12 4.33 7.20 -20.19
C PRO A 12 3.06 8.01 -19.87
N LEU A 13 2.90 8.40 -18.61
CA LEU A 13 1.82 9.30 -18.20
C LEU A 13 2.00 10.67 -18.87
N ALA A 14 0.90 11.28 -19.29
CA ALA A 14 0.88 12.60 -19.90
C ALA A 14 0.17 13.61 -18.99
N LEU A 15 0.78 14.76 -18.73
CA LEU A 15 0.14 15.87 -18.03
C LEU A 15 -1.01 16.42 -18.90
N ARG A 16 -2.20 16.51 -18.35
CA ARG A 16 -3.41 16.97 -19.03
C ARG A 16 -4.24 17.88 -18.12
N GLU A 17 -4.97 18.80 -18.74
CA GLU A 17 -6.07 19.48 -18.09
C GLU A 17 -7.31 18.60 -18.10
N VAL A 18 -7.95 18.47 -16.93
CA VAL A 18 -9.14 17.66 -16.71
C VAL A 18 -10.16 18.50 -15.94
N THR A 19 -11.44 18.35 -16.29
CA THR A 19 -12.56 18.93 -15.55
C THR A 19 -13.27 17.82 -14.78
N LEU A 20 -13.43 17.98 -13.47
CA LEU A 20 -14.24 17.09 -12.67
C LEU A 20 -15.72 17.50 -12.74
N PRO A 21 -16.64 16.54 -12.79
CA PRO A 21 -18.05 16.85 -12.55
C PRO A 21 -18.28 17.22 -11.08
N PRO A 22 -19.41 17.86 -10.75
CA PRO A 22 -19.78 18.06 -9.35
C PRO A 22 -19.93 16.72 -8.62
N PRO A 23 -19.72 16.67 -7.28
CA PRO A 23 -19.80 15.42 -6.54
C PRO A 23 -21.23 14.87 -6.54
N GLY A 24 -21.37 13.55 -6.78
CA GLY A 24 -22.61 12.82 -6.63
C GLY A 24 -23.09 12.80 -5.17
N PRO A 25 -24.31 12.30 -4.88
CA PRO A 25 -24.90 12.40 -3.53
C PRO A 25 -24.04 11.86 -2.40
N HIS A 26 -23.25 10.80 -2.61
CA HIS A 26 -22.35 10.19 -1.62
C HIS A 26 -20.88 10.52 -1.84
N GLU A 27 -20.53 11.40 -2.77
CA GLU A 27 -19.16 11.72 -3.13
C GLU A 27 -18.69 13.02 -2.49
N VAL A 28 -17.37 13.15 -2.39
CA VAL A 28 -16.66 14.38 -2.05
C VAL A 28 -15.67 14.73 -3.15
N THR A 29 -15.53 16.02 -3.42
CA THR A 29 -14.41 16.56 -4.20
C THR A 29 -13.30 16.89 -3.23
N LEU A 30 -12.11 16.34 -3.47
CA LEU A 30 -10.93 16.58 -2.64
C LEU A 30 -9.90 17.41 -3.41
N ARG A 31 -9.29 18.37 -2.75
CA ARG A 31 -8.00 18.92 -3.16
C ARG A 31 -6.93 17.96 -2.67
N VAL A 32 -6.20 17.37 -3.60
CA VAL A 32 -5.11 16.45 -3.27
C VAL A 32 -3.94 17.23 -2.69
N GLU A 33 -3.40 16.80 -1.57
CA GLU A 33 -2.19 17.33 -0.96
C GLU A 33 -0.99 16.46 -1.29
N ALA A 34 -1.16 15.14 -1.27
CA ALA A 34 -0.15 14.15 -1.62
C ALA A 34 -0.78 12.86 -2.13
N CYS A 35 -0.07 12.14 -3.00
CA CYS A 35 -0.44 10.81 -3.43
C CYS A 35 0.79 9.91 -3.49
N GLY A 36 0.76 8.76 -2.81
CA GLY A 36 1.83 7.79 -2.86
C GLY A 36 1.94 7.12 -4.23
N VAL A 37 3.14 6.65 -4.56
CA VAL A 37 3.47 5.92 -5.79
C VAL A 37 3.74 4.47 -5.43
N CYS A 38 2.89 3.59 -5.92
CA CYS A 38 2.87 2.19 -5.57
C CYS A 38 3.29 1.29 -6.74
N ARG A 39 3.69 0.08 -6.44
CA ARG A 39 3.96 -0.93 -7.47
C ARG A 39 2.72 -1.30 -8.29
N THR A 40 1.52 -1.17 -7.73
CA THR A 40 0.26 -1.33 -8.46
C THR A 40 0.11 -0.35 -9.62
N ASP A 41 0.65 0.87 -9.49
CA ASP A 41 0.64 1.84 -10.59
C ASP A 41 1.54 1.39 -11.74
N LEU A 42 2.64 0.66 -11.46
CA LEU A 42 3.46 0.02 -12.48
C LEU A 42 2.72 -1.13 -13.17
N HIS A 43 1.99 -1.98 -12.41
CA HIS A 43 1.18 -3.05 -12.99
C HIS A 43 0.10 -2.51 -13.95
N LEU A 44 -0.50 -1.34 -13.62
CA LEU A 44 -1.44 -0.66 -14.50
C LEU A 44 -0.75 -0.06 -15.73
N LEU A 45 0.42 0.54 -15.54
CA LEU A 45 1.21 1.11 -16.63
C LEU A 45 1.66 0.03 -17.63
N ASP A 46 2.00 -1.17 -17.14
CA ASP A 46 2.55 -2.29 -17.89
C ASP A 46 1.48 -3.25 -18.45
N ASP A 47 0.17 -2.91 -18.30
CA ASP A 47 -0.96 -3.73 -18.75
C ASP A 47 -1.03 -5.13 -18.08
N GLU A 48 -0.57 -5.23 -16.86
CA GLU A 48 -0.54 -6.50 -16.11
C GLU A 48 -1.84 -6.78 -15.32
N LEU A 49 -2.76 -5.81 -15.28
CA LEU A 49 -4.08 -5.96 -14.66
C LEU A 49 -5.18 -5.96 -15.74
N PRO A 50 -6.25 -6.78 -15.58
CA PRO A 50 -7.31 -6.88 -16.57
C PRO A 50 -8.16 -5.59 -16.65
N GLU A 51 -8.78 -5.36 -17.81
CA GLU A 51 -9.85 -4.36 -18.01
C GLU A 51 -9.44 -2.91 -17.66
N ILE A 52 -8.21 -2.49 -18.03
CA ILE A 52 -7.79 -1.11 -17.86
C ILE A 52 -8.52 -0.22 -18.89
N HIS A 53 -9.27 0.75 -18.40
CA HIS A 53 -9.98 1.71 -19.24
C HIS A 53 -9.25 3.05 -19.27
N CYS A 54 -8.63 3.35 -20.42
CA CYS A 54 -7.97 4.64 -20.65
C CYS A 54 -8.93 5.63 -21.38
N PRO A 55 -8.76 6.95 -21.16
CA PRO A 55 -7.72 7.58 -20.35
C PRO A 55 -8.00 7.49 -18.83
N LEU A 56 -6.97 7.21 -18.02
CA LEU A 56 -7.09 6.98 -16.58
C LEU A 56 -6.07 7.82 -15.80
N THR A 57 -6.48 8.43 -14.69
CA THR A 57 -5.58 9.02 -13.70
C THR A 57 -5.23 7.95 -12.67
N LEU A 58 -3.93 7.62 -12.52
CA LEU A 58 -3.45 6.65 -11.55
C LEU A 58 -3.42 7.24 -10.13
N GLY A 59 -2.95 6.44 -9.16
CA GLY A 59 -2.71 6.85 -7.77
C GLY A 59 -3.87 6.54 -6.83
N HIS A 60 -3.58 5.78 -5.76
CA HIS A 60 -4.57 5.27 -4.82
C HIS A 60 -4.12 5.39 -3.35
N GLU A 61 -3.13 6.20 -3.09
CA GLU A 61 -2.64 6.52 -1.74
C GLU A 61 -2.85 8.02 -1.50
N ILE A 62 -4.11 8.47 -1.51
CA ILE A 62 -4.44 9.90 -1.61
C ILE A 62 -4.66 10.51 -0.23
N VAL A 63 -3.93 11.56 0.08
CA VAL A 63 -4.22 12.48 1.17
C VAL A 63 -4.77 13.77 0.58
N GLY A 64 -5.96 14.16 1.00
CA GLY A 64 -6.60 15.37 0.47
C GLY A 64 -7.50 16.05 1.48
N VAL A 65 -7.90 17.26 1.14
CA VAL A 65 -8.83 18.10 1.92
C VAL A 65 -10.15 18.22 1.18
N VAL A 66 -11.25 18.01 1.87
CA VAL A 66 -12.60 18.11 1.33
C VAL A 66 -12.88 19.55 0.88
N LEU A 67 -13.17 19.75 -0.40
CA LEU A 67 -13.61 21.02 -0.98
C LEU A 67 -15.13 21.11 -1.01
N GLU A 68 -15.76 20.07 -1.58
CA GLU A 68 -17.21 19.99 -1.78
C GLU A 68 -17.70 18.62 -1.37
N ARG A 69 -18.99 18.53 -1.02
CA ARG A 69 -19.63 17.27 -0.64
C ARG A 69 -21.00 17.15 -1.28
N GLY A 70 -21.32 15.92 -1.64
CA GLY A 70 -22.67 15.57 -2.10
C GLY A 70 -23.71 15.66 -1.00
N SER A 71 -24.97 15.73 -1.40
CA SER A 71 -26.12 16.03 -0.50
C SER A 71 -26.33 14.99 0.62
N GLN A 72 -25.84 13.77 0.48
CA GLN A 72 -25.99 12.70 1.48
C GLN A 72 -24.71 12.45 2.30
N VAL A 73 -23.66 13.25 2.10
CA VAL A 73 -22.42 13.12 2.88
C VAL A 73 -22.58 13.84 4.21
N GLN A 74 -22.58 13.08 5.31
CA GLN A 74 -22.63 13.59 6.69
C GLN A 74 -21.32 13.36 7.44
N ARG A 75 -20.49 12.43 6.98
CA ARG A 75 -19.27 11.99 7.70
C ARG A 75 -18.15 13.03 7.68
N PHE A 76 -18.07 13.85 6.65
CA PHE A 76 -16.99 14.82 6.45
C PHE A 76 -17.52 16.20 6.11
N ALA A 77 -16.88 17.22 6.66
CA ALA A 77 -17.14 18.63 6.34
C ALA A 77 -16.07 19.20 5.39
N ALA A 78 -16.38 20.31 4.72
CA ALA A 78 -15.39 21.05 3.95
C ALA A 78 -14.24 21.50 4.86
N GLY A 79 -13.01 21.38 4.39
CA GLY A 79 -11.79 21.67 5.14
C GLY A 79 -11.23 20.48 5.92
N GLU A 80 -11.95 19.38 6.08
CA GLU A 80 -11.43 18.18 6.75
C GLU A 80 -10.45 17.40 5.88
N ARG A 81 -9.38 16.89 6.48
CA ARG A 81 -8.39 16.03 5.82
C ARG A 81 -8.84 14.59 5.84
N VAL A 82 -8.79 13.94 4.68
CA VAL A 82 -9.18 12.54 4.49
C VAL A 82 -8.16 11.79 3.66
N GLY A 83 -8.11 10.46 3.85
CA GLY A 83 -7.37 9.53 3.03
C GLY A 83 -8.29 8.75 2.10
N VAL A 84 -7.87 8.55 0.85
CA VAL A 84 -8.57 7.67 -0.10
C VAL A 84 -7.67 6.50 -0.45
N PRO A 85 -8.03 5.28 -0.03
CA PRO A 85 -7.27 4.07 -0.31
C PRO A 85 -7.65 3.45 -1.66
N TRP A 86 -7.07 2.28 -1.95
CA TRP A 86 -7.36 1.49 -3.15
C TRP A 86 -8.84 1.15 -3.32
N LEU A 87 -9.53 0.69 -2.26
CA LEU A 87 -10.94 0.32 -2.33
C LEU A 87 -11.84 1.57 -2.43
N ALA A 88 -12.31 1.87 -3.63
CA ALA A 88 -13.11 3.08 -3.89
C ALA A 88 -14.60 2.91 -3.59
N SER A 89 -15.18 1.76 -3.89
CA SER A 89 -16.59 1.45 -3.57
C SER A 89 -16.89 -0.03 -3.73
N THR A 90 -18.00 -0.49 -3.13
CA THR A 90 -18.53 -1.85 -3.29
C THR A 90 -20.07 -1.82 -3.39
N CYS A 91 -20.69 -2.95 -3.76
CA CYS A 91 -22.16 -2.99 -3.92
C CYS A 91 -22.95 -2.89 -2.60
N GLY A 92 -22.33 -3.15 -1.45
CA GLY A 92 -22.98 -3.10 -0.13
C GLY A 92 -23.94 -4.26 0.20
N VAL A 93 -24.35 -5.06 -0.78
CA VAL A 93 -25.46 -6.03 -0.65
C VAL A 93 -25.07 -7.49 -0.86
N CYS A 94 -23.92 -7.79 -1.46
CA CYS A 94 -23.49 -9.16 -1.68
C CYS A 94 -23.06 -9.84 -0.36
N ARG A 95 -22.90 -11.16 -0.40
CA ARG A 95 -22.51 -11.94 0.79
C ARG A 95 -21.24 -11.42 1.47
N TYR A 96 -20.28 -10.95 0.68
CA TYR A 96 -19.01 -10.43 1.19
C TYR A 96 -19.20 -9.09 1.90
N CYS A 97 -19.95 -8.16 1.28
CA CYS A 97 -20.24 -6.87 1.90
C CYS A 97 -21.00 -7.03 3.21
N ARG A 98 -22.01 -7.93 3.26
CA ARG A 98 -22.79 -8.20 4.48
C ARG A 98 -21.96 -8.86 5.59
N ALA A 99 -20.89 -9.58 5.22
CA ALA A 99 -19.98 -10.24 6.15
C ALA A 99 -18.79 -9.36 6.57
N GLY A 100 -18.74 -8.07 6.19
CA GLY A 100 -17.59 -7.20 6.46
C GLY A 100 -16.32 -7.60 5.70
N GLN A 101 -16.47 -8.31 4.59
CA GLN A 101 -15.41 -8.75 3.69
C GLN A 101 -15.54 -8.03 2.34
N GLU A 102 -15.89 -6.75 2.36
CA GLU A 102 -16.19 -5.94 1.18
C GLU A 102 -15.02 -5.84 0.19
N ASN A 103 -13.80 -6.06 0.64
CA ASN A 103 -12.63 -6.20 -0.23
C ASN A 103 -12.73 -7.37 -1.23
N LEU A 104 -13.61 -8.34 -0.99
CA LEU A 104 -13.90 -9.48 -1.87
C LEU A 104 -15.18 -9.28 -2.70
N CYS A 105 -15.77 -8.10 -2.69
CA CYS A 105 -16.95 -7.80 -3.47
C CYS A 105 -16.65 -7.91 -4.97
N THR A 106 -17.46 -8.69 -5.71
CA THR A 106 -17.31 -8.88 -7.17
C THR A 106 -17.64 -7.63 -7.99
N GLN A 107 -18.27 -6.62 -7.36
CA GLN A 107 -18.58 -5.32 -7.96
C GLN A 107 -17.76 -4.20 -7.29
N ALA A 108 -16.63 -4.53 -6.69
CA ALA A 108 -15.74 -3.54 -6.12
C ALA A 108 -15.17 -2.64 -7.22
N ARG A 109 -15.04 -1.35 -6.91
CA ARG A 109 -14.30 -0.39 -7.73
C ARG A 109 -13.07 0.08 -6.99
N PHE A 110 -12.05 0.43 -7.76
CA PHE A 110 -10.73 0.73 -7.22
C PHE A 110 -10.24 2.10 -7.69
N THR A 111 -9.69 2.88 -6.77
CA THR A 111 -9.11 4.19 -7.01
C THR A 111 -7.87 4.08 -7.88
N GLY A 112 -7.75 4.91 -8.91
CA GLY A 112 -6.62 4.88 -9.84
C GLY A 112 -6.60 3.67 -10.78
N TYR A 113 -7.69 2.90 -10.85
CA TYR A 113 -7.84 1.74 -11.73
C TYR A 113 -9.19 1.71 -12.45
N SER A 114 -10.28 1.46 -11.75
CA SER A 114 -11.64 1.51 -12.33
C SER A 114 -12.36 2.84 -12.07
N ARG A 115 -11.69 3.76 -11.42
CA ARG A 115 -12.03 5.17 -11.22
C ARG A 115 -10.74 6.00 -11.25
N ASP A 116 -10.82 7.26 -11.66
CA ASP A 116 -9.70 8.19 -11.61
C ASP A 116 -9.15 8.33 -10.18
N GLY A 117 -7.83 8.40 -10.07
CA GLY A 117 -7.08 8.46 -8.83
C GLY A 117 -6.42 9.80 -8.54
N GLY A 118 -5.41 9.79 -7.67
CA GLY A 118 -4.83 10.96 -7.04
C GLY A 118 -3.60 11.56 -7.71
N TYR A 119 -3.18 11.08 -8.88
CA TYR A 119 -2.13 11.77 -9.66
C TYR A 119 -2.71 13.02 -10.33
N ALA A 120 -3.36 13.84 -9.53
CA ALA A 120 -4.10 15.04 -9.95
C ALA A 120 -4.19 16.06 -8.81
N GLN A 121 -4.47 17.31 -9.14
CA GLN A 121 -4.70 18.35 -8.15
C GLN A 121 -6.00 18.17 -7.36
N GLN A 122 -7.00 17.50 -7.96
CA GLN A 122 -8.28 17.20 -7.32
C GLN A 122 -8.75 15.81 -7.73
N VAL A 123 -9.59 15.19 -6.90
CA VAL A 123 -10.19 13.88 -7.16
C VAL A 123 -11.61 13.81 -6.59
N LEU A 124 -12.48 13.03 -7.23
CA LEU A 124 -13.77 12.61 -6.68
C LEU A 124 -13.62 11.28 -5.95
N ALA A 125 -14.15 11.19 -4.74
CA ALA A 125 -14.13 9.98 -3.94
C ALA A 125 -15.48 9.70 -3.28
N ASP A 126 -15.84 8.42 -3.14
CA ASP A 126 -16.99 8.02 -2.33
C ASP A 126 -16.68 8.21 -0.84
N ALA A 127 -17.39 9.12 -0.19
CA ALA A 127 -17.15 9.49 1.21
C ALA A 127 -17.25 8.30 2.18
N ARG A 128 -18.00 7.25 1.82
CA ARG A 128 -18.14 6.02 2.64
C ARG A 128 -16.87 5.20 2.70
N TYR A 129 -15.95 5.41 1.74
CA TYR A 129 -14.65 4.72 1.62
C TYR A 129 -13.47 5.64 1.93
N CYS A 130 -13.70 6.91 2.17
CA CYS A 130 -12.70 7.82 2.70
C CYS A 130 -12.43 7.52 4.18
N LEU A 131 -11.19 7.65 4.60
CA LEU A 131 -10.72 7.42 5.96
C LEU A 131 -10.34 8.76 6.61
N PRO A 132 -10.73 9.02 7.86
CA PRO A 132 -10.32 10.25 8.56
C PRO A 132 -8.81 10.23 8.79
N LEU A 133 -8.16 11.36 8.57
CA LEU A 133 -6.73 11.54 8.81
C LEU A 133 -6.48 12.69 9.77
N PRO A 134 -5.41 12.60 10.60
CA PRO A 134 -5.03 13.71 11.49
C PRO A 134 -4.55 14.93 10.69
N ALA A 135 -4.85 16.12 11.20
CA ALA A 135 -4.46 17.38 10.56
C ALA A 135 -2.95 17.71 10.71
N GLY A 136 -2.30 17.23 11.78
CA GLY A 136 -0.94 17.62 12.16
C GLY A 136 0.19 17.11 11.26
N PRO A 137 0.29 15.79 10.98
CA PRO A 137 1.40 15.26 10.21
C PRO A 137 1.42 15.75 8.75
N PRO A 138 2.61 15.84 8.11
CA PRO A 138 2.71 16.16 6.69
C PRO A 138 1.93 15.15 5.81
N ALA A 139 1.21 15.62 4.80
CA ALA A 139 0.41 14.77 3.93
C ALA A 139 1.26 13.66 3.26
N ALA A 140 2.49 14.01 2.84
CA ALA A 140 3.40 13.07 2.21
C ALA A 140 3.78 11.89 3.11
N SER A 141 3.86 12.07 4.44
CA SER A 141 4.15 10.98 5.38
C SER A 141 2.96 10.07 5.65
N LEU A 142 1.73 10.56 5.40
CA LEU A 142 0.49 9.80 5.58
C LEU A 142 0.10 8.98 4.34
N ALA A 143 0.47 9.44 3.14
CA ALA A 143 0.06 8.80 1.89
C ALA A 143 0.42 7.30 1.83
N PRO A 144 1.64 6.84 2.15
CA PRO A 144 1.97 5.42 2.10
C PRO A 144 1.20 4.56 3.10
N LEU A 145 0.63 5.16 4.15
CA LEU A 145 -0.21 4.43 5.10
C LEU A 145 -1.47 3.90 4.44
N LEU A 146 -1.96 4.56 3.37
CA LEU A 146 -3.23 4.26 2.71
C LEU A 146 -3.20 3.07 1.73
N CYS A 147 -2.02 2.53 1.42
CA CYS A 147 -1.87 1.28 0.68
C CYS A 147 -0.88 0.35 1.37
N ALA A 148 0.41 0.70 1.36
CA ALA A 148 1.47 -0.11 1.94
C ALA A 148 1.21 -0.43 3.42
N GLY A 149 0.76 0.56 4.19
CA GLY A 149 0.38 0.38 5.60
C GLY A 149 -0.82 -0.54 5.76
N LEU A 150 -1.88 -0.30 4.99
CA LEU A 150 -3.14 -1.05 5.08
C LEU A 150 -2.99 -2.52 4.67
N ILE A 151 -2.33 -2.81 3.54
CA ILE A 151 -2.09 -4.19 3.11
C ILE A 151 -1.15 -4.91 4.09
N GLY A 152 -0.14 -4.20 4.60
CA GLY A 152 0.76 -4.72 5.64
C GLY A 152 0.00 -5.10 6.90
N TYR A 153 -0.86 -4.21 7.40
CA TYR A 153 -1.66 -4.46 8.60
C TYR A 153 -2.65 -5.63 8.41
N ARG A 154 -3.35 -5.69 7.28
CA ARG A 154 -4.23 -6.82 6.97
C ARG A 154 -3.46 -8.14 6.88
N ALA A 155 -2.28 -8.15 6.27
CA ALA A 155 -1.41 -9.32 6.23
C ALA A 155 -0.94 -9.72 7.65
N TYR A 156 -0.64 -8.74 8.50
CA TYR A 156 -0.27 -8.95 9.89
C TYR A 156 -1.39 -9.62 10.70
N LEU A 157 -2.63 -9.16 10.56
CA LEU A 157 -3.79 -9.79 11.21
C LEU A 157 -3.97 -11.23 10.73
N LYS A 158 -3.75 -11.52 9.45
CA LYS A 158 -3.82 -12.88 8.91
C LYS A 158 -2.64 -13.77 9.31
N ALA A 159 -1.49 -13.19 9.58
CA ALA A 159 -0.32 -13.93 10.08
C ALA A 159 -0.57 -14.52 11.48
N GLY A 160 -1.53 -13.96 12.22
CA GLY A 160 -1.88 -14.44 13.56
C GLY A 160 -0.84 -14.08 14.61
N GLU A 161 -0.95 -14.71 15.76
CA GLU A 161 -0.08 -14.48 16.91
C GLU A 161 1.25 -15.24 16.81
N GLY A 162 2.20 -14.88 17.66
CA GLY A 162 3.51 -15.48 17.77
C GLY A 162 4.63 -14.44 17.86
N ASP A 163 5.79 -14.86 18.32
CA ASP A 163 6.91 -13.97 18.65
C ASP A 163 7.77 -13.62 17.43
N ASN A 164 8.01 -14.60 16.55
CA ASN A 164 8.94 -14.47 15.42
C ASN A 164 8.20 -14.25 14.11
N LEU A 165 8.34 -13.07 13.53
CA LEU A 165 7.70 -12.70 12.26
C LEU A 165 8.74 -12.49 11.16
N GLY A 166 8.67 -13.29 10.09
CA GLY A 166 9.46 -13.11 8.87
C GLY A 166 8.78 -12.12 7.92
N LEU A 167 9.54 -11.18 7.37
CA LEU A 167 9.08 -10.24 6.34
C LEU A 167 9.95 -10.43 5.08
N TYR A 168 9.38 -11.05 4.06
CA TYR A 168 10.06 -11.32 2.78
C TYR A 168 9.82 -10.18 1.78
N GLY A 169 10.88 -9.42 1.49
CA GLY A 169 10.85 -8.15 0.77
C GLY A 169 10.67 -6.98 1.73
N PHE A 170 11.75 -6.20 1.94
CA PHE A 170 11.77 -5.10 2.90
C PHE A 170 11.64 -3.73 2.20
N GLY A 171 10.45 -3.45 1.65
CA GLY A 171 10.07 -2.20 0.98
C GLY A 171 9.03 -1.40 1.79
N ALA A 172 8.19 -0.62 1.07
CA ALA A 172 7.22 0.30 1.65
C ALA A 172 6.25 -0.35 2.66
N ALA A 173 5.75 -1.56 2.42
CA ALA A 173 4.85 -2.23 3.36
C ALA A 173 5.60 -2.81 4.57
N ALA A 174 6.73 -3.48 4.33
CA ALA A 174 7.48 -4.16 5.39
C ALA A 174 8.05 -3.17 6.41
N HIS A 175 8.57 -2.00 5.98
CA HIS A 175 9.15 -1.03 6.92
C HIS A 175 8.10 -0.42 7.86
N LEU A 176 6.87 -0.21 7.39
CA LEU A 176 5.76 0.24 8.23
C LEU A 176 5.30 -0.88 9.18
N LEU A 177 5.18 -2.10 8.65
CA LEU A 177 4.74 -3.23 9.45
C LEU A 177 5.75 -3.65 10.52
N ALA A 178 7.05 -3.54 10.26
CA ALA A 178 8.10 -3.83 11.25
C ALA A 178 7.92 -2.98 12.51
N GLN A 179 7.57 -1.70 12.38
CA GLN A 179 7.30 -0.82 13.51
C GLN A 179 6.06 -1.26 14.31
N VAL A 180 4.99 -1.67 13.62
CA VAL A 180 3.78 -2.22 14.25
C VAL A 180 4.07 -3.54 14.98
N ALA A 181 4.78 -4.46 14.32
CA ALA A 181 5.13 -5.76 14.89
C ALA A 181 5.98 -5.61 16.16
N ARG A 182 6.97 -4.73 16.13
CA ARG A 182 7.81 -4.41 17.30
C ARG A 182 7.01 -3.79 18.45
N HIS A 183 6.09 -2.87 18.14
CA HIS A 183 5.20 -2.32 19.17
C HIS A 183 4.39 -3.41 19.89
N HIS A 184 3.99 -4.44 19.17
CA HIS A 184 3.32 -5.61 19.73
C HIS A 184 4.28 -6.64 20.34
N GLY A 185 5.56 -6.31 20.51
CA GLY A 185 6.58 -7.17 21.14
C GLY A 185 7.10 -8.30 20.24
N ARG A 186 6.79 -8.31 18.95
CA ARG A 186 7.27 -9.35 18.03
C ARG A 186 8.69 -9.06 17.56
N ARG A 187 9.49 -10.11 17.44
CA ARG A 187 10.82 -10.07 16.82
C ARG A 187 10.65 -10.17 15.30
N VAL A 188 11.24 -9.23 14.57
CA VAL A 188 11.15 -9.13 13.12
C VAL A 188 12.40 -9.69 12.47
N PHE A 189 12.23 -10.59 11.50
CA PHE A 189 13.28 -11.17 10.67
C PHE A 189 13.07 -10.69 9.25
N ALA A 190 13.98 -9.86 8.73
CA ALA A 190 13.86 -9.23 7.44
C ALA A 190 14.63 -10.02 6.36
N PHE A 191 13.91 -10.42 5.31
CA PHE A 191 14.47 -11.14 4.18
C PHE A 191 14.49 -10.22 2.95
N THR A 192 15.66 -10.01 2.38
CA THR A 192 15.87 -9.12 1.23
C THR A 192 16.42 -9.90 0.03
N ARG A 193 16.68 -9.21 -1.07
CA ARG A 193 17.50 -9.80 -2.14
C ARG A 193 18.89 -10.10 -1.59
N ARG A 194 19.50 -11.16 -2.09
CA ARG A 194 20.88 -11.50 -1.73
C ARG A 194 21.81 -10.31 -2.00
N GLY A 195 22.58 -9.92 -0.98
CA GLY A 195 23.55 -8.83 -1.10
C GLY A 195 22.95 -7.41 -1.07
N ASP A 196 21.65 -7.26 -0.85
CA ASP A 196 21.00 -5.95 -0.68
C ASP A 196 21.30 -5.37 0.73
N ARG A 197 22.51 -4.88 0.90
CA ARG A 197 22.98 -4.33 2.17
C ARG A 197 22.16 -3.13 2.62
N THR A 198 21.77 -2.27 1.69
CA THR A 198 20.98 -1.07 1.99
C THR A 198 19.64 -1.42 2.63
N ALA A 199 18.89 -2.36 2.05
CA ALA A 199 17.63 -2.81 2.63
C ALA A 199 17.82 -3.54 3.96
N GLN A 200 18.91 -4.32 4.13
CA GLN A 200 19.24 -5.01 5.38
C GLN A 200 19.61 -4.03 6.50
N GLU A 201 20.40 -3.00 6.20
CA GLU A 201 20.76 -1.95 7.16
C GLU A 201 19.52 -1.16 7.57
N PHE A 202 18.71 -0.76 6.62
CA PHE A 202 17.42 -0.09 6.89
C PHE A 202 16.49 -0.95 7.77
N ALA A 203 16.43 -2.27 7.56
CA ALA A 203 15.65 -3.16 8.41
C ALA A 203 16.20 -3.18 9.87
N ARG A 204 17.53 -3.22 10.05
CA ARG A 204 18.15 -3.17 11.37
C ARG A 204 17.96 -1.83 12.08
N GLU A 205 18.03 -0.72 11.36
CA GLU A 205 17.72 0.62 11.89
C GLU A 205 16.30 0.69 12.45
N LEU A 206 15.36 0.02 11.80
CA LEU A 206 13.97 -0.12 12.27
C LEU A 206 13.81 -1.20 13.35
N GLY A 207 14.92 -1.85 13.74
CA GLY A 207 15.03 -2.80 14.84
C GLY A 207 14.58 -4.20 14.47
N ALA A 208 14.81 -4.66 13.25
CA ALA A 208 14.76 -6.07 12.94
C ALA A 208 15.85 -6.81 13.74
N GLU A 209 15.46 -7.94 14.35
CA GLU A 209 16.35 -8.83 15.09
C GLU A 209 17.43 -9.41 14.17
N TRP A 210 17.05 -9.68 12.93
CA TRP A 210 17.93 -10.19 11.90
C TRP A 210 17.50 -9.64 10.53
N ALA A 211 18.51 -9.44 9.67
CA ALA A 211 18.27 -9.12 8.26
C ALA A 211 19.32 -9.80 7.39
N GLY A 212 18.85 -10.56 6.37
CA GLY A 212 19.70 -11.32 5.46
C GLY A 212 19.04 -11.59 4.11
N GLY A 213 19.68 -12.43 3.29
CA GLY A 213 19.13 -12.86 2.00
C GLY A 213 17.92 -13.77 2.16
N SER A 214 17.00 -13.72 1.22
CA SER A 214 15.81 -14.61 1.22
C SER A 214 16.15 -16.08 0.94
N ASP A 215 17.38 -16.36 0.55
CA ASP A 215 17.97 -17.69 0.37
C ASP A 215 18.72 -18.17 1.62
N GLU A 216 18.84 -17.34 2.65
CA GLU A 216 19.50 -17.69 3.91
C GLU A 216 18.47 -18.19 4.93
N PRO A 217 18.77 -19.21 5.73
CA PRO A 217 17.89 -19.61 6.82
C PRO A 217 17.89 -18.55 7.92
N PRO A 218 16.73 -18.25 8.53
CA PRO A 218 16.70 -17.37 9.70
C PRO A 218 17.40 -18.06 10.88
N PRO A 219 18.02 -17.29 11.81
CA PRO A 219 18.69 -17.86 12.98
C PRO A 219 17.71 -18.51 13.96
N GLN A 220 16.42 -18.27 13.82
CA GLN A 220 15.35 -18.85 14.65
C GLN A 220 14.17 -19.23 13.78
N THR A 221 13.45 -20.27 14.18
CA THR A 221 12.21 -20.68 13.52
C THR A 221 11.14 -19.60 13.65
N LEU A 222 10.43 -19.31 12.58
CA LEU A 222 9.40 -18.29 12.53
C LEU A 222 8.04 -18.85 12.96
N ASP A 223 7.21 -18.03 13.60
CA ASP A 223 5.81 -18.35 13.85
C ASP A 223 4.95 -18.05 12.62
N ALA A 224 5.28 -16.98 11.91
CA ALA A 224 4.63 -16.61 10.67
C ALA A 224 5.61 -15.89 9.73
N ALA A 225 5.28 -15.91 8.44
CA ALA A 225 5.99 -15.15 7.41
C ALA A 225 5.01 -14.38 6.53
N ILE A 226 5.34 -13.14 6.18
CA ILE A 226 4.58 -12.32 5.23
C ILE A 226 5.47 -12.04 4.02
N ILE A 227 4.96 -12.34 2.83
CA ILE A 227 5.68 -12.17 1.57
C ILE A 227 5.13 -10.95 0.85
N PHE A 228 5.93 -9.88 0.78
CA PHE A 228 5.63 -8.66 0.01
C PHE A 228 6.29 -8.65 -1.37
N ALA A 229 7.38 -9.40 -1.54
CA ALA A 229 8.06 -9.50 -2.83
C ALA A 229 7.21 -10.33 -3.82
N PRO A 230 7.09 -9.92 -5.10
CA PRO A 230 6.25 -10.58 -6.10
C PRO A 230 6.90 -11.86 -6.68
N VAL A 231 7.42 -12.72 -5.82
CA VAL A 231 8.23 -13.91 -6.21
C VAL A 231 7.64 -15.16 -5.58
N GLY A 232 6.99 -15.99 -6.39
CA GLY A 232 6.31 -17.21 -5.94
C GLY A 232 7.24 -18.25 -5.31
N ALA A 233 8.52 -18.30 -5.73
CA ALA A 233 9.52 -19.18 -5.14
C ALA A 233 9.80 -18.91 -3.64
N LEU A 234 9.40 -17.73 -3.13
CA LEU A 234 9.51 -17.43 -1.70
C LEU A 234 8.48 -18.18 -0.84
N VAL A 235 7.40 -18.68 -1.42
CA VAL A 235 6.38 -19.44 -0.68
C VAL A 235 6.96 -20.72 -0.09
N PRO A 236 7.59 -21.64 -0.86
CA PRO A 236 8.23 -22.81 -0.26
C PRO A 236 9.41 -22.48 0.65
N ALA A 237 10.15 -21.39 0.39
CA ALA A 237 11.23 -20.94 1.27
C ALA A 237 10.68 -20.49 2.64
N ALA A 238 9.62 -19.69 2.64
CA ALA A 238 8.95 -19.25 3.86
C ALA A 238 8.30 -20.43 4.62
N LEU A 239 7.69 -21.40 3.91
CA LEU A 239 7.16 -22.62 4.53
C LEU A 239 8.24 -23.46 5.23
N ALA A 240 9.45 -23.50 4.68
CA ALA A 240 10.59 -24.17 5.32
C ALA A 240 11.06 -23.45 6.60
N ALA A 241 10.87 -22.15 6.68
CA ALA A 241 11.31 -21.32 7.81
C ALA A 241 10.28 -21.25 8.94
N VAL A 242 8.98 -21.53 8.68
CA VAL A 242 7.95 -21.48 9.72
C VAL A 242 7.80 -22.82 10.45
N ARG A 243 7.50 -22.75 11.74
CA ARG A 243 7.23 -23.93 12.59
C ARG A 243 5.98 -24.69 12.14
N PRO A 244 5.75 -25.94 12.61
CA PRO A 244 4.43 -26.55 12.51
C PRO A 244 3.32 -25.65 13.11
N GLY A 245 2.14 -25.61 12.47
CA GLY A 245 1.06 -24.65 12.79
C GLY A 245 1.34 -23.20 12.37
N GLY A 246 2.50 -22.92 11.78
CA GLY A 246 2.87 -21.58 11.32
C GLY A 246 2.14 -21.15 10.04
N ARG A 247 2.19 -19.86 9.72
CA ARG A 247 1.45 -19.27 8.59
C ARG A 247 2.36 -18.53 7.65
N VAL A 248 2.13 -18.70 6.35
CA VAL A 248 2.75 -17.91 5.27
C VAL A 248 1.64 -17.09 4.60
N VAL A 249 1.79 -15.77 4.59
CA VAL A 249 0.79 -14.85 4.02
C VAL A 249 1.39 -14.12 2.83
N CYS A 250 0.83 -14.33 1.63
CA CYS A 250 1.21 -13.60 0.42
C CYS A 250 0.45 -12.28 0.36
N ALA A 251 1.17 -11.16 0.30
CA ALA A 251 0.60 -9.81 0.40
C ALA A 251 0.78 -8.96 -0.87
N GLY A 252 1.24 -9.52 -1.98
CA GLY A 252 1.31 -8.84 -3.27
C GLY A 252 0.02 -8.99 -4.07
N ILE A 253 -0.32 -7.97 -4.87
CA ILE A 253 -1.44 -8.02 -5.82
C ILE A 253 -1.09 -8.92 -7.03
N HIS A 254 0.16 -8.94 -7.41
CA HIS A 254 0.74 -9.75 -8.46
C HIS A 254 1.92 -10.53 -7.88
N MET A 255 2.10 -11.76 -8.33
CA MET A 255 3.19 -12.65 -7.94
C MET A 255 3.45 -13.65 -9.06
N SER A 256 4.71 -13.99 -9.30
CA SER A 256 5.03 -15.10 -10.21
C SER A 256 4.45 -16.41 -9.69
N ASP A 257 4.32 -17.40 -10.57
CA ASP A 257 3.80 -18.71 -10.20
C ASP A 257 4.53 -19.30 -8.99
N VAL A 258 3.75 -19.93 -8.11
CA VAL A 258 4.30 -20.68 -6.98
C VAL A 258 4.78 -22.03 -7.53
N PRO A 259 6.08 -22.33 -7.44
CA PRO A 259 6.58 -23.60 -7.94
C PRO A 259 6.03 -24.79 -7.14
N ALA A 260 5.98 -25.94 -7.76
CA ALA A 260 5.68 -27.18 -7.05
C ALA A 260 6.69 -27.40 -5.91
N PHE A 261 6.19 -27.81 -4.76
CA PHE A 261 7.02 -28.08 -3.59
C PHE A 261 6.56 -29.36 -2.86
N PRO A 262 7.46 -30.04 -2.12
CA PRO A 262 7.12 -31.26 -1.42
C PRO A 262 6.08 -31.03 -0.33
N TYR A 263 5.06 -31.90 -0.23
CA TYR A 263 3.99 -31.83 0.76
C TYR A 263 4.49 -31.72 2.21
N ARG A 264 5.68 -32.29 2.54
CA ARG A 264 6.29 -32.17 3.87
C ARG A 264 6.50 -30.72 4.35
N LEU A 265 6.62 -29.74 3.41
CA LEU A 265 6.72 -28.33 3.76
C LEU A 265 5.38 -27.74 4.23
N LEU A 266 4.27 -28.27 3.75
CA LEU A 266 2.93 -27.86 4.17
C LEU A 266 2.43 -28.70 5.35
N TRP A 267 2.85 -29.95 5.41
CA TRP A 267 2.42 -30.87 6.47
C TRP A 267 2.78 -30.33 7.86
N GLY A 268 2.04 -30.71 8.88
CA GLY A 268 2.21 -30.13 10.23
C GLY A 268 1.34 -28.91 10.47
N GLU A 269 0.16 -28.86 9.83
CA GLU A 269 -0.86 -27.79 9.98
C GLU A 269 -0.37 -26.40 9.55
N ARG A 270 0.67 -26.33 8.69
CA ARG A 270 1.09 -25.07 8.10
C ARG A 270 0.05 -24.54 7.13
N THR A 271 -0.14 -23.24 7.09
CA THR A 271 -1.13 -22.59 6.23
C THR A 271 -0.44 -21.63 5.27
N VAL A 272 -0.83 -21.66 3.99
CA VAL A 272 -0.55 -20.60 3.01
C VAL A 272 -1.85 -19.86 2.75
N ALA A 273 -1.82 -18.54 2.89
CA ALA A 273 -2.95 -17.67 2.63
C ALA A 273 -2.53 -16.45 1.83
N SER A 274 -3.50 -15.77 1.22
CA SER A 274 -3.27 -14.45 0.59
C SER A 274 -4.12 -13.38 1.26
N VAL A 275 -3.77 -12.13 1.00
CA VAL A 275 -4.61 -10.98 1.31
C VAL A 275 -4.99 -10.29 0.01
N ALA A 276 -6.22 -9.79 -0.04
CA ALA A 276 -6.72 -8.99 -1.14
C ALA A 276 -7.11 -7.62 -0.57
N ASN A 277 -6.26 -6.63 -0.83
CA ASN A 277 -6.56 -5.24 -0.47
C ASN A 277 -6.85 -5.05 1.04
N LEU A 278 -7.85 -4.25 1.39
CA LEU A 278 -8.26 -3.87 2.74
C LEU A 278 -9.79 -3.85 2.87
N THR A 279 -10.29 -3.98 4.09
CA THR A 279 -11.64 -3.56 4.44
C THR A 279 -11.61 -2.14 5.06
N ARG A 280 -12.75 -1.44 5.08
CA ARG A 280 -12.84 -0.14 5.78
C ARG A 280 -12.47 -0.25 7.25
N ALA A 281 -12.88 -1.35 7.89
CA ALA A 281 -12.53 -1.63 9.28
C ALA A 281 -11.01 -1.77 9.48
N ASP A 282 -10.30 -2.45 8.57
CA ASP A 282 -8.82 -2.50 8.61
C ASP A 282 -8.23 -1.09 8.53
N GLY A 283 -8.79 -0.24 7.65
CA GLY A 283 -8.34 1.14 7.47
C GLY A 283 -8.48 1.98 8.73
N GLU A 284 -9.66 1.96 9.35
CA GLU A 284 -9.95 2.70 10.58
C GLU A 284 -9.08 2.22 11.76
N GLN A 285 -8.94 0.91 11.93
CA GLN A 285 -8.11 0.32 12.98
C GLN A 285 -6.63 0.64 12.81
N PHE A 286 -6.12 0.47 11.58
CA PHE A 286 -4.71 0.73 11.31
C PHE A 286 -4.36 2.21 11.46
N LEU A 287 -5.15 3.13 10.91
CA LEU A 287 -4.85 4.56 11.00
C LEU A 287 -4.93 5.07 12.44
N ALA A 288 -5.88 4.56 13.25
CA ALA A 288 -5.92 4.85 14.68
C ALA A 288 -4.67 4.31 15.41
N LEU A 289 -4.21 3.12 15.06
CA LEU A 289 -2.96 2.56 15.58
C LEU A 289 -1.75 3.39 15.14
N ALA A 290 -1.66 3.72 13.86
CA ALA A 290 -0.58 4.52 13.29
C ALA A 290 -0.44 5.89 13.95
N ALA A 291 -1.57 6.56 14.21
CA ALA A 291 -1.60 7.83 14.92
C ALA A 291 -1.07 7.71 16.36
N ARG A 292 -1.48 6.66 17.11
CA ARG A 292 -1.00 6.42 18.48
C ARG A 292 0.51 6.12 18.54
N LEU A 293 1.03 5.43 17.52
CA LEU A 293 2.45 5.08 17.45
C LEU A 293 3.34 6.22 16.90
N GLY A 294 2.75 7.28 16.36
CA GLY A 294 3.48 8.25 15.57
C GLY A 294 4.15 7.59 14.35
N LEU A 295 3.48 6.59 13.76
CA LEU A 295 4.04 5.80 12.67
C LEU A 295 4.35 6.70 11.47
N ALA A 296 5.61 6.74 11.04
CA ALA A 296 6.05 7.55 9.92
C ALA A 296 6.64 6.68 8.80
N ALA A 297 6.22 6.97 7.57
CA ALA A 297 6.87 6.41 6.39
C ALA A 297 8.10 7.24 6.05
N LYS A 298 9.22 6.58 5.71
CA LYS A 298 10.33 7.24 5.03
C LYS A 298 9.90 7.50 3.59
N VAL A 299 9.94 8.77 3.14
CA VAL A 299 9.41 9.16 1.83
C VAL A 299 10.41 9.99 1.04
N GLU A 300 10.41 9.77 -0.29
CA GLU A 300 10.99 10.69 -1.27
C GLU A 300 9.84 11.40 -1.97
N ARG A 301 9.92 12.74 -2.04
CA ARG A 301 8.84 13.59 -2.56
C ARG A 301 9.16 14.04 -3.97
N PHE A 302 8.19 13.97 -4.87
CA PHE A 302 8.27 14.38 -6.27
C PHE A 302 7.14 15.35 -6.59
N ALA A 303 7.32 16.26 -7.52
CA ALA A 303 6.23 17.07 -8.04
C ALA A 303 5.24 16.20 -8.86
N LEU A 304 3.99 16.66 -9.02
CA LEU A 304 2.99 15.95 -9.83
C LEU A 304 3.50 15.65 -11.25
N ALA A 305 4.11 16.62 -11.91
CA ALA A 305 4.62 16.45 -13.27
C ALA A 305 5.79 15.46 -13.39
N ASP A 306 6.46 15.15 -12.28
CA ASP A 306 7.57 14.20 -12.20
C ASP A 306 7.11 12.76 -11.88
N ALA A 307 5.81 12.44 -12.04
CA ALA A 307 5.25 11.13 -11.77
C ALA A 307 5.96 10.00 -12.54
N ASN A 308 6.32 10.22 -13.80
CA ASN A 308 7.09 9.24 -14.59
C ASN A 308 8.48 8.98 -14.02
N LEU A 309 9.15 10.00 -13.48
CA LEU A 309 10.44 9.84 -12.79
C LEU A 309 10.28 9.02 -11.53
N ALA A 310 9.26 9.31 -10.72
CA ALA A 310 8.97 8.56 -9.50
C ALA A 310 8.66 7.07 -9.79
N LEU A 311 7.85 6.78 -10.82
CA LEU A 311 7.57 5.43 -11.31
C LEU A 311 8.83 4.73 -11.82
N GLY A 312 9.69 5.43 -12.56
CA GLY A 312 10.96 4.90 -13.06
C GLY A 312 11.90 4.49 -11.93
N ARG A 313 12.07 5.32 -10.90
CA ARG A 313 12.90 5.00 -9.72
C ARG A 313 12.32 3.87 -8.88
N LEU A 314 10.98 3.80 -8.75
CA LEU A 314 10.31 2.67 -8.10
C LEU A 314 10.58 1.36 -8.87
N ARG A 315 10.51 1.39 -10.21
CA ARG A 315 10.79 0.24 -11.09
C ARG A 315 12.24 -0.24 -10.95
N ALA A 316 13.18 0.69 -10.93
CA ALA A 316 14.61 0.40 -10.77
C ALA A 316 14.98 -0.09 -9.36
N GLY A 317 14.07 0.08 -8.36
CA GLY A 317 14.35 -0.26 -6.96
C GLY A 317 15.33 0.71 -6.29
N GLU A 318 15.39 1.95 -6.76
CA GLU A 318 16.30 3.00 -6.28
C GLU A 318 15.74 3.82 -5.11
N LEU A 319 14.55 3.46 -4.63
CA LEU A 319 13.89 4.15 -3.53
C LEU A 319 14.18 3.48 -2.18
N THR A 320 14.41 4.29 -1.17
CA THR A 320 14.42 3.83 0.22
C THR A 320 13.15 4.31 0.93
N GLY A 321 12.23 3.40 1.26
CA GLY A 321 10.92 3.73 1.78
C GLY A 321 9.85 3.82 0.69
N ALA A 322 9.20 4.97 0.53
CA ALA A 322 8.12 5.17 -0.45
C ALA A 322 8.33 6.44 -1.27
N ALA A 323 7.89 6.44 -2.53
CA ALA A 323 7.77 7.65 -3.34
C ALA A 323 6.40 8.30 -3.17
N VAL A 324 6.34 9.62 -3.16
CA VAL A 324 5.10 10.38 -2.98
C VAL A 324 5.09 11.59 -3.92
N LEU A 325 4.03 11.74 -4.68
CA LEU A 325 3.73 12.97 -5.41
C LEU A 325 3.18 13.99 -4.42
N ASP A 326 3.87 15.10 -4.26
CA ASP A 326 3.49 16.20 -3.37
C ASP A 326 3.04 17.39 -4.22
N MET A 327 1.77 17.76 -4.06
CA MET A 327 1.14 18.79 -4.88
C MET A 327 1.65 20.21 -4.60
N ALA A 328 2.40 20.40 -3.52
CA ALA A 328 3.02 21.68 -3.18
C ALA A 328 4.39 21.89 -3.86
N LEU A 329 5.00 20.83 -4.43
CA LEU A 329 6.30 20.94 -5.06
C LEU A 329 6.19 21.50 -6.49
N PRO A 330 7.04 22.43 -6.89
CA PRO A 330 7.16 22.85 -8.29
C PRO A 330 7.78 21.73 -9.13
N CYS A 331 7.47 21.72 -10.43
CA CYS A 331 8.01 20.76 -11.39
C CYS A 331 9.56 20.78 -11.38
N GLY A 332 10.17 19.59 -11.49
CA GLY A 332 11.62 19.40 -11.46
C GLY A 332 12.24 19.38 -10.06
N THR A 333 11.43 19.35 -9.01
CA THR A 333 11.93 19.27 -7.62
C THR A 333 11.80 17.85 -7.08
N VAL A 334 12.92 17.24 -6.73
CA VAL A 334 12.99 16.02 -5.93
C VAL A 334 13.50 16.41 -4.55
N ALA A 335 12.67 16.30 -3.53
CA ALA A 335 13.05 16.56 -2.15
C ALA A 335 13.20 15.24 -1.40
N GLY A 336 14.43 14.92 -0.95
CA GLY A 336 14.73 13.78 -0.11
C GLY A 336 14.09 13.90 1.27
N ALA A 337 14.01 12.78 1.98
CA ALA A 337 13.52 12.73 3.36
C ALA A 337 14.35 13.65 4.25
N GLY A 338 13.76 14.79 4.65
CA GLY A 338 14.28 15.54 5.76
C GLY A 338 14.23 14.65 7.00
N THR A 339 15.35 14.48 7.68
CA THR A 339 15.38 13.92 9.02
C THR A 339 14.41 14.74 9.89
N PRO A 340 13.52 14.12 10.67
CA PRO A 340 12.77 14.88 11.66
C PRO A 340 13.74 15.45 12.68
N THR A 341 13.79 16.76 12.80
CA THR A 341 14.42 17.49 13.91
C THR A 341 13.57 17.37 15.15
#